data_7ddc51eb2a34a33e9b84d91c91dd0274
#
_entry.id   7ddc51eb2a34a33e9b84d91c91dd0274
#
_cell.length_a   1.000
_cell.length_b   1.000
_cell.length_c   1.000
_cell.angle_alpha   90.00
_cell.angle_beta   90.00
_cell.angle_gamma   90.00
#
_symmetry.space_group_name_H-M   'P 1'
#
loop_
_entity.id
_entity.type
_entity.pdbx_description
1 polymer ?
#
loop_
_entity_poly.entity_id
_entity_poly.type
_entity_poly.pdbx_seq_one_letter_code
_entity_poly.pdbx_strand_id
1 'polypeptide(L)'
;MCIRDRLITGKLGKDLDTDTGYNAAKRCGLSIVAQAKKACNEDLSKIKSCIKLTGFVNSTEDFIEQPKVINGASDLIASIFGEAGIHTREAVSVNSLPLGVSVEVDAIFELN
;
A
#
# COMPACT_ATOMS: atom_id res chain seq x y z
N MET A 1 -2.78 4.31 6.26
CA MET A 1 -1.46 4.47 6.87
C MET A 1 -0.98 3.14 7.45
N CYS A 2 0.27 2.86 7.29
CA CYS A 2 0.86 1.60 7.73
C CYS A 2 1.20 1.67 9.22
N ILE A 3 0.23 1.39 10.07
CA ILE A 3 0.37 1.45 11.52
C ILE A 3 0.25 0.06 12.08
N ARG A 4 1.34 -0.49 12.51
CA ARG A 4 1.36 -1.79 13.19
C ARG A 4 2.25 -1.60 14.43
N ASP A 5 3.08 -2.56 14.70
CA ASP A 5 3.95 -2.52 15.86
C ASP A 5 5.07 -1.50 15.69
N ARG A 6 5.44 -1.20 14.43
CA ARG A 6 6.45 -0.19 14.17
C ARG A 6 6.21 0.45 12.79
N LEU A 7 6.60 1.72 12.72
CA LEU A 7 6.53 2.48 11.48
C LEU A 7 7.89 2.42 10.78
N ILE A 8 7.86 2.29 9.47
CA ILE A 8 9.06 2.43 8.65
C ILE A 8 9.11 3.89 8.21
N THR A 9 10.10 4.62 8.72
CA THR A 9 10.23 6.06 8.46
C THR A 9 11.41 6.35 7.54
N GLY A 10 11.41 7.53 6.95
CA GLY A 10 12.48 7.99 6.08
C GLY A 10 12.01 8.20 4.65
N LYS A 11 12.91 8.76 3.84
CA LYS A 11 12.64 9.08 2.44
C LYS A 11 13.27 8.06 1.50
N LEU A 12 12.49 7.58 0.56
CA LEU A 12 13.00 6.77 -0.55
C LEU A 12 13.94 7.64 -1.40
N GLY A 13 15.05 7.05 -1.80
CA GLY A 13 16.08 7.75 -2.55
C GLY A 13 17.13 8.43 -1.68
N LYS A 14 16.91 8.52 -0.37
CA LYS A 14 17.85 9.13 0.55
C LYS A 14 18.15 8.20 1.72
N ASP A 15 17.13 7.92 2.53
CA ASP A 15 17.29 7.08 3.74
C ASP A 15 17.02 5.62 3.46
N LEU A 16 16.18 5.33 2.48
CA LEU A 16 15.69 3.99 2.19
C LEU A 16 15.88 3.66 0.72
N ASP A 17 16.10 2.38 0.43
CA ASP A 17 16.16 1.87 -0.94
C ASP A 17 14.78 1.36 -1.39
N THR A 18 14.68 1.02 -2.68
CA THR A 18 13.43 0.56 -3.29
C THR A 18 12.92 -0.72 -2.66
N ASP A 19 13.81 -1.65 -2.30
CA ASP A 19 13.41 -2.92 -1.69
C ASP A 19 12.78 -2.70 -0.30
N THR A 20 13.35 -1.81 0.48
CA THR A 20 12.79 -1.45 1.79
C THR A 20 11.43 -0.78 1.60
N GLY A 21 11.31 0.09 0.59
CA GLY A 21 10.03 0.72 0.25
C GLY A 21 8.98 -0.30 -0.16
N TYR A 22 9.35 -1.29 -0.97
CA TYR A 22 8.47 -2.38 -1.36
C TYR A 22 7.93 -3.11 -0.14
N ASN A 23 8.79 -3.44 0.82
CA ASN A 23 8.37 -4.12 2.04
C ASN A 23 7.47 -3.23 2.91
N ALA A 24 7.73 -1.94 2.95
CA ALA A 24 6.86 -1.00 3.66
C ALA A 24 5.46 -0.96 3.03
N ALA A 25 5.38 -0.90 1.71
CA ALA A 25 4.11 -0.92 0.98
C ALA A 25 3.38 -2.25 1.20
N LYS A 26 4.09 -3.36 1.24
CA LYS A 26 3.51 -4.67 1.52
C LYS A 26 2.87 -4.70 2.91
N ARG A 27 3.50 -4.10 3.91
CA ARG A 27 2.92 -3.98 5.25
C ARG A 27 1.65 -3.14 5.23
N CYS A 28 1.64 -2.06 4.46
CA CYS A 28 0.42 -1.26 4.29
C CYS A 28 -0.69 -2.10 3.67
N GLY A 29 -0.36 -2.92 2.68
CA GLY A 29 -1.32 -3.84 2.06
C GLY A 29 -1.88 -4.84 3.06
N LEU A 30 -1.05 -5.41 3.92
CA LEU A 30 -1.50 -6.32 4.97
C LEU A 30 -2.46 -5.62 5.93
N SER A 31 -2.17 -4.38 6.31
CA SER A 31 -3.03 -3.60 7.18
C SER A 31 -4.39 -3.32 6.52
N ILE A 32 -4.38 -2.98 5.23
CA ILE A 32 -5.59 -2.75 4.45
C ILE A 32 -6.47 -4.02 4.42
N VAL A 33 -5.87 -5.18 4.16
CA VAL A 33 -6.58 -6.45 4.13
C VAL A 33 -7.19 -6.76 5.50
N ALA A 34 -6.44 -6.53 6.58
CA ALA A 34 -6.93 -6.75 7.93
C ALA A 34 -8.13 -5.85 8.24
N GLN A 35 -8.07 -4.58 7.83
CA GLN A 35 -9.18 -3.65 8.01
C GLN A 35 -10.39 -4.02 7.16
N ALA A 36 -10.17 -4.45 5.92
CA ALA A 36 -11.23 -4.90 5.03
C ALA A 36 -11.93 -6.13 5.61
N LYS A 37 -11.15 -7.09 6.12
CA LYS A 37 -11.68 -8.28 6.76
C LYS A 37 -12.57 -7.92 7.95
N LYS A 38 -12.11 -7.00 8.78
CA LYS A 38 -12.87 -6.54 9.94
C LYS A 38 -14.16 -5.86 9.52
N ALA A 39 -14.13 -5.04 8.47
CA ALA A 39 -15.32 -4.36 7.96
C ALA A 39 -16.34 -5.35 7.39
N CYS A 40 -15.91 -6.54 6.97
CA CYS A 40 -16.75 -7.59 6.40
C CYS A 40 -17.10 -8.68 7.43
N ASN A 41 -17.06 -8.38 8.70
CA ASN A 41 -17.36 -9.33 9.78
C ASN A 41 -16.47 -10.58 9.69
N GLU A 42 -15.18 -10.38 9.47
CA GLU A 42 -14.16 -11.41 9.37
C GLU A 42 -14.31 -12.35 8.17
N ASP A 43 -15.06 -11.93 7.14
CA ASP A 43 -15.30 -12.74 5.96
C ASP A 43 -14.89 -12.02 4.68
N LEU A 44 -13.66 -12.29 4.19
CA LEU A 44 -13.14 -11.66 2.97
C LEU A 44 -13.89 -12.06 1.71
N SER A 45 -14.69 -13.14 1.75
CA SER A 45 -15.49 -13.55 0.58
C SER A 45 -16.57 -12.53 0.24
N LYS A 46 -16.87 -11.61 1.14
CA LYS A 46 -17.84 -10.52 0.90
C LYS A 46 -17.26 -9.41 0.03
N ILE A 47 -15.97 -9.42 -0.22
CA ILE A 47 -15.33 -8.44 -1.11
C ILE A 47 -15.45 -8.95 -2.54
N LYS A 48 -16.13 -8.15 -3.37
CA LYS A 48 -16.31 -8.47 -4.79
C LYS A 48 -15.03 -8.18 -5.56
N SER A 49 -14.44 -7.00 -5.34
CA SER A 49 -13.21 -6.62 -6.04
C SER A 49 -12.52 -5.47 -5.34
N CYS A 50 -11.22 -5.35 -5.59
CA CYS A 50 -10.46 -4.15 -5.29
C CYS A 50 -10.56 -3.24 -6.53
N ILE A 51 -11.14 -2.05 -6.37
CA ILE A 51 -11.37 -1.15 -7.48
C ILE A 51 -10.14 -0.30 -7.76
N LYS A 52 -9.55 0.28 -6.71
CA LYS A 52 -8.46 1.23 -6.86
C LYS A 52 -7.52 1.16 -5.66
N LEU A 53 -6.24 1.32 -5.97
CA LEU A 53 -5.20 1.45 -4.95
C LEU A 53 -4.44 2.75 -5.21
N THR A 54 -4.28 3.58 -4.19
CA THR A 54 -3.51 4.80 -4.31
C THR A 54 -2.33 4.73 -3.35
N GLY A 55 -1.12 4.87 -3.87
CA GLY A 55 0.10 4.82 -3.09
C GLY A 55 0.82 6.15 -3.10
N PHE A 56 1.20 6.62 -1.92
CA PHE A 56 1.99 7.83 -1.74
C PHE A 56 3.35 7.44 -1.18
N VAL A 57 4.40 7.89 -1.86
CA VAL A 57 5.77 7.56 -1.48
C VAL A 57 6.46 8.84 -1.00
N ASN A 58 6.92 8.81 0.24
CA ASN A 58 7.74 9.89 0.78
C ASN A 58 9.14 9.73 0.19
N SER A 59 9.51 10.59 -0.73
CA SER A 59 10.77 10.44 -1.45
C SER A 59 11.46 11.76 -1.75
N THR A 60 12.72 11.65 -2.18
CA THR A 60 13.41 12.78 -2.77
C THR A 60 12.76 13.11 -4.11
N GLU A 61 12.98 14.34 -4.62
CA GLU A 61 12.31 14.76 -5.85
C GLU A 61 12.85 14.07 -7.10
N ASP A 62 14.03 13.48 -7.03
CA ASP A 62 14.62 12.74 -8.15
C ASP A 62 14.32 11.23 -8.13
N PHE A 63 13.61 10.75 -7.13
CA PHE A 63 13.21 9.34 -7.04
C PHE A 63 12.12 9.05 -8.07
N ILE A 64 12.31 8.01 -8.87
CA ILE A 64 11.38 7.68 -9.97
C ILE A 64 10.84 6.25 -9.92
N GLU A 65 11.09 5.52 -8.83
CA GLU A 65 10.69 4.11 -8.72
C GLU A 65 9.44 3.91 -7.87
N GLN A 66 8.56 4.91 -7.82
CA GLN A 66 7.30 4.83 -7.08
C GLN A 66 6.49 3.58 -7.45
N PRO A 67 6.34 3.22 -8.73
CA PRO A 67 5.60 2.01 -9.08
C PRO A 67 6.19 0.75 -8.47
N LYS A 68 7.51 0.63 -8.43
CA LYS A 68 8.18 -0.53 -7.85
C LYS A 68 7.92 -0.64 -6.35
N VAL A 69 7.89 0.49 -5.66
CA VAL A 69 7.59 0.55 -4.23
C VAL A 69 6.14 0.11 -3.98
N ILE A 70 5.20 0.71 -4.69
CA ILE A 70 3.78 0.42 -4.48
C ILE A 70 3.40 -0.98 -4.95
N ASN A 71 4.20 -1.59 -5.82
CA ASN A 71 4.02 -3.01 -6.17
C ASN A 71 3.98 -3.90 -4.93
N GLY A 72 4.62 -3.52 -3.83
CA GLY A 72 4.53 -4.27 -2.58
C GLY A 72 3.09 -4.46 -2.11
N ALA A 73 2.30 -3.41 -2.15
CA ALA A 73 0.89 -3.48 -1.80
C ALA A 73 0.07 -4.14 -2.92
N SER A 74 0.31 -3.76 -4.18
CA SER A 74 -0.43 -4.32 -5.32
C SER A 74 -0.26 -5.82 -5.46
N ASP A 75 0.97 -6.31 -5.34
CA ASP A 75 1.26 -7.74 -5.46
C ASP A 75 0.58 -8.52 -4.34
N LEU A 76 0.58 -7.99 -3.13
CA LEU A 76 -0.07 -8.62 -2.00
C LEU A 76 -1.59 -8.72 -2.22
N ILE A 77 -2.23 -7.62 -2.61
CA ILE A 77 -3.67 -7.58 -2.86
C ILE A 77 -4.03 -8.59 -3.96
N ALA A 78 -3.26 -8.62 -5.04
CA ALA A 78 -3.49 -9.56 -6.13
C ALA A 78 -3.31 -11.02 -5.68
N SER A 79 -2.33 -11.29 -4.82
CA SER A 79 -2.09 -12.66 -4.35
C SER A 79 -3.20 -13.14 -3.42
N ILE A 80 -3.81 -12.25 -2.64
CA ILE A 80 -4.88 -12.62 -1.70
C ILE A 80 -6.21 -12.79 -2.41
N PHE A 81 -6.55 -11.88 -3.32
CA PHE A 81 -7.88 -11.85 -3.95
C PHE A 81 -7.92 -12.44 -5.36
N GLY A 82 -6.78 -12.79 -5.95
CA GLY A 82 -6.74 -13.30 -7.31
C GLY A 82 -7.25 -12.25 -8.31
N GLU A 83 -8.13 -12.67 -9.23
CA GLU A 83 -8.68 -11.74 -10.23
C GLU A 83 -9.44 -10.58 -9.58
N ALA A 84 -10.09 -10.81 -8.45
CA ALA A 84 -10.80 -9.76 -7.73
C ALA A 84 -9.84 -8.71 -7.16
N GLY A 85 -8.56 -9.01 -7.07
CA GLY A 85 -7.55 -8.09 -6.60
C GLY A 85 -6.92 -7.22 -7.67
N ILE A 86 -7.26 -7.45 -8.94
CA ILE A 86 -6.75 -6.62 -10.04
C ILE A 86 -7.46 -5.26 -10.00
N HIS A 87 -6.68 -4.19 -9.97
CA HIS A 87 -7.18 -2.86 -9.65
C HIS A 87 -6.51 -1.78 -10.49
N THR A 88 -7.13 -0.62 -10.58
CA THR A 88 -6.47 0.57 -11.09
C THR A 88 -5.59 1.14 -9.98
N ARG A 89 -4.53 1.85 -10.36
CA ARG A 89 -3.55 2.28 -9.38
C ARG A 89 -2.94 3.63 -9.73
N GLU A 90 -2.69 4.41 -8.68
CA GLU A 90 -1.84 5.59 -8.75
C GLU A 90 -0.68 5.40 -7.77
N ALA A 91 0.53 5.74 -8.20
CA ALA A 91 1.72 5.65 -7.38
C ALA A 91 2.51 6.95 -7.60
N VAL A 92 2.49 7.82 -6.61
CA VAL A 92 3.10 9.15 -6.70
C VAL A 92 3.98 9.43 -5.50
N SER A 93 4.89 10.36 -5.65
CA SER A 93 5.71 10.84 -4.55
C SER A 93 5.09 12.07 -3.92
N VAL A 94 5.34 12.22 -2.63
CA VAL A 94 4.99 13.41 -1.87
C VAL A 94 6.22 13.90 -1.12
N ASN A 95 6.20 15.17 -0.76
CA ASN A 95 7.32 15.78 -0.08
C ASN A 95 7.50 15.28 1.35
N SER A 96 6.41 14.94 2.00
CA SER A 96 6.42 14.39 3.36
C SER A 96 5.11 13.67 3.66
N LEU A 97 5.16 12.76 4.62
CA LEU A 97 3.99 12.04 5.11
C LEU A 97 3.92 12.18 6.63
N PRO A 98 2.72 12.04 7.22
CA PRO A 98 2.56 12.13 8.67
C PRO A 98 3.52 11.18 9.39
N LEU A 99 4.08 11.65 10.49
CA LEU A 99 5.01 10.89 11.33
C LEU A 99 6.29 10.47 10.61
N GLY A 100 6.57 11.06 9.43
CA GLY A 100 7.74 10.71 8.66
C GLY A 100 7.71 9.33 8.04
N VAL A 101 6.55 8.69 7.95
CA VAL A 101 6.46 7.35 7.35
C VAL A 101 6.89 7.40 5.88
N SER A 102 7.39 6.26 5.39
CA SER A 102 7.95 6.18 4.04
C SER A 102 6.89 6.01 2.97
N VAL A 103 5.77 5.36 3.29
CA VAL A 103 4.73 5.00 2.33
C VAL A 103 3.38 5.11 3.00
N GLU A 104 2.39 5.55 2.22
CA GLU A 104 0.99 5.55 2.64
C GLU A 104 0.17 5.01 1.49
N VAL A 105 -0.73 4.06 1.79
CA VAL A 105 -1.55 3.42 0.76
C VAL A 105 -3.00 3.45 1.20
N ASP A 106 -3.90 3.77 0.26
CA ASP A 106 -5.32 3.59 0.50
C ASP A 106 -5.93 2.75 -0.62
N ALA A 107 -7.11 2.21 -0.37
CA ALA A 107 -7.77 1.33 -1.32
C ALA A 107 -9.28 1.51 -1.27
N ILE A 108 -9.91 1.23 -2.41
CA ILE A 108 -11.37 1.22 -2.53
C ILE A 108 -11.77 -0.18 -2.97
N PHE A 109 -12.66 -0.80 -2.20
CA PHE A 109 -13.19 -2.13 -2.49
C PHE A 109 -14.68 -2.04 -2.78
N GLU A 110 -15.13 -2.94 -3.65
CA GLU A 110 -16.55 -3.14 -3.88
C GLU A 110 -17.00 -4.39 -3.13
N LEU A 111 -18.13 -4.30 -2.43
CA LEU A 111 -18.69 -5.44 -1.71
C LEU A 111 -19.79 -6.13 -2.51
N ASN A 112 -19.97 -7.40 -2.24
CA ASN A 112 -21.09 -8.16 -2.82
C ASN A 112 -22.43 -7.66 -2.32
#